data_15836a9e4a088569d2dd922bc5875dde
#
_entry.id   15836a9e4a088569d2dd922bc5875dde
#
_cell.length_a   1.000
_cell.length_b   1.000
_cell.length_c   1.000
_cell.angle_alpha   90.00
_cell.angle_beta   90.00
_cell.angle_gamma   90.00
#
_symmetry.space_group_name_H-M   'P 1'
#
loop_
_entity.id
_entity.type
_entity.pdbx_description
1 polymer ?
#
loop_
_entity_poly.entity_id
_entity_poly.type
_entity_poly.pdbx_seq_one_letter_code
_entity_poly.pdbx_strand_id
1 'polypeptide(L)'
;MAVIHAPQPLPVRAPATPLPVVPPIDLLLVEPQFLLRRTVAAVARDMRLANPREVTSIEQAETLVALQAFDALFLSLDEEAAALELMSRVRNGDTRCAADIPIAVTAASCSTPLALRLKHLDVRRLVLRPFKVKGVLDAIAALRPAPAESHKAA
;
A
#
# COMPACT_ATOMS: atom_id res chain seq x y z
N MET A 1 22.39 -56.32 29.47
CA MET A 1 22.35 -56.00 28.06
C MET A 1 21.91 -54.53 27.89
N ALA A 2 22.76 -53.76 27.36
CA ALA A 2 22.46 -52.31 27.25
C ALA A 2 21.53 -52.09 26.08
N VAL A 3 20.43 -51.51 26.37
CA VAL A 3 19.52 -51.08 25.30
C VAL A 3 20.10 -49.81 24.71
N ILE A 4 20.50 -49.90 23.48
CA ILE A 4 21.01 -48.72 22.79
C ILE A 4 19.81 -47.88 22.42
N HIS A 5 19.66 -46.81 23.13
CA HIS A 5 18.72 -45.83 22.71
C HIS A 5 19.22 -45.20 21.43
N ALA A 6 18.52 -45.48 20.37
CA ALA A 6 18.73 -44.68 19.18
C ALA A 6 18.46 -43.22 19.57
N PRO A 7 19.37 -42.33 19.28
CA PRO A 7 19.12 -40.93 19.60
C PRO A 7 17.81 -40.53 18.91
N GLN A 8 16.87 -40.15 19.71
CA GLN A 8 15.65 -39.61 19.16
C GLN A 8 16.01 -38.38 18.35
N PRO A 9 15.53 -38.29 17.16
CA PRO A 9 15.71 -37.03 16.44
C PRO A 9 15.14 -35.93 17.31
N LEU A 10 15.95 -34.91 17.52
CA LEU A 10 15.48 -33.72 18.18
C LEU A 10 14.11 -33.38 17.57
N PRO A 11 13.14 -33.09 18.43
CA PRO A 11 11.86 -32.71 17.88
C PRO A 11 12.11 -31.60 16.87
N VAL A 12 11.80 -31.89 15.63
CA VAL A 12 11.78 -30.86 14.65
C VAL A 12 10.89 -29.79 15.26
N ARG A 13 11.50 -28.74 15.64
CA ARG A 13 10.72 -27.62 16.06
C ARG A 13 9.71 -27.37 14.96
N ALA A 14 8.52 -27.88 15.16
CA ALA A 14 7.46 -27.42 14.35
C ALA A 14 7.58 -25.91 14.35
N PRO A 15 7.71 -25.27 13.22
CA PRO A 15 7.73 -23.83 13.24
C PRO A 15 6.58 -23.45 14.13
N ALA A 16 6.95 -22.91 15.27
CA ALA A 16 5.97 -22.24 16.08
C ALA A 16 5.13 -21.47 15.09
N THR A 17 3.84 -21.48 15.29
CA THR A 17 2.89 -20.74 14.47
C THR A 17 3.59 -19.70 13.64
N PRO A 18 3.63 -19.84 12.34
CA PRO A 18 4.30 -18.85 11.52
C PRO A 18 3.76 -17.49 11.89
N LEU A 19 4.66 -16.54 12.06
CA LEU A 19 4.24 -15.16 12.25
C LEU A 19 3.19 -14.85 11.20
N PRO A 20 2.09 -14.22 11.59
CA PRO A 20 1.07 -13.87 10.61
C PRO A 20 1.71 -13.05 9.50
N VAL A 21 1.78 -13.64 8.33
CA VAL A 21 2.28 -12.95 7.16
C VAL A 21 1.10 -12.21 6.58
N VAL A 22 1.19 -10.89 6.55
CA VAL A 22 0.19 -10.10 5.86
C VAL A 22 0.41 -10.33 4.37
N PRO A 23 -0.58 -10.88 3.65
CA PRO A 23 -0.40 -11.11 2.22
C PRO A 23 -0.24 -9.80 1.47
N PRO A 24 0.37 -9.83 0.29
CA PRO A 24 0.45 -8.63 -0.54
C PRO A 24 -0.94 -8.07 -0.82
N ILE A 25 -1.07 -6.76 -0.76
CA ILE A 25 -2.34 -6.09 -1.03
C ILE A 25 -2.45 -5.75 -2.52
N ASP A 26 -3.68 -5.62 -3.00
CA ASP A 26 -3.92 -5.15 -4.36
C ASP A 26 -3.86 -3.63 -4.35
N LEU A 27 -2.85 -3.11 -5.01
CA LEU A 27 -2.53 -1.68 -5.00
C LEU A 27 -2.78 -1.08 -6.38
N LEU A 28 -3.54 0.00 -6.44
CA LEU A 28 -3.63 0.79 -7.66
C LEU A 28 -2.55 1.87 -7.60
N LEU A 29 -1.61 1.81 -8.54
CA LEU A 29 -0.48 2.73 -8.61
C LEU A 29 -0.65 3.66 -9.81
N VAL A 30 -0.80 4.94 -9.54
CA VAL A 30 -0.95 5.96 -10.58
C VAL A 30 0.29 6.83 -10.59
N GLU A 31 1.07 6.75 -11.64
CA GLU A 31 2.27 7.56 -11.80
C GLU A 31 2.55 7.77 -13.30
N PRO A 32 2.49 9.02 -13.79
CA PRO A 32 2.76 9.30 -15.20
C PRO A 32 4.19 9.01 -15.63
N GLN A 33 5.16 9.23 -14.74
CA GLN A 33 6.57 9.06 -15.09
C GLN A 33 6.95 7.59 -15.07
N PHE A 34 7.37 7.10 -16.23
CA PHE A 34 7.67 5.69 -16.43
C PHE A 34 8.67 5.14 -15.40
N LEU A 35 9.80 5.83 -15.23
CA LEU A 35 10.84 5.32 -14.35
C LEU A 35 10.38 5.26 -12.90
N LEU A 36 9.72 6.31 -12.42
CA LEU A 36 9.20 6.32 -11.06
C LEU A 36 8.16 5.23 -10.85
N ARG A 37 7.25 5.10 -11.80
CA ARG A 37 6.21 4.08 -11.70
C ARG A 37 6.80 2.68 -11.63
N ARG A 38 7.76 2.38 -12.51
CA ARG A 38 8.41 1.07 -12.52
C ARG A 38 9.20 0.82 -11.25
N THR A 39 9.85 1.86 -10.73
CA THR A 39 10.61 1.73 -9.48
C THR A 39 9.69 1.40 -8.31
N VAL A 40 8.60 2.14 -8.17
CA VAL A 40 7.65 1.88 -7.09
C VAL A 40 7.05 0.49 -7.22
N ALA A 41 6.66 0.10 -8.43
CA ALA A 41 6.09 -1.22 -8.67
C ALA A 41 7.08 -2.33 -8.33
N ALA A 42 8.34 -2.19 -8.74
CA ALA A 42 9.38 -3.17 -8.45
C ALA A 42 9.61 -3.32 -6.95
N VAL A 43 9.72 -2.20 -6.23
CA VAL A 43 9.91 -2.22 -4.78
C VAL A 43 8.73 -2.95 -4.11
N ALA A 44 7.52 -2.64 -4.53
CA ALA A 44 6.33 -3.24 -3.94
C ALA A 44 6.31 -4.77 -4.14
N ARG A 45 6.65 -5.22 -5.34
CA ARG A 45 6.67 -6.66 -5.64
C ARG A 45 7.84 -7.38 -4.97
N ASP A 46 9.04 -6.81 -5.09
CA ASP A 46 10.25 -7.45 -4.57
C ASP A 46 10.20 -7.62 -3.07
N MET A 47 9.60 -6.66 -2.38
CA MET A 47 9.46 -6.72 -0.94
C MET A 47 8.16 -7.44 -0.52
N ARG A 48 7.41 -7.95 -1.47
CA ARG A 48 6.16 -8.69 -1.24
C ARG A 48 5.15 -7.90 -0.41
N LEU A 49 5.13 -6.59 -0.63
CA LEU A 49 4.21 -5.70 0.07
C LEU A 49 2.89 -5.55 -0.66
N ALA A 50 2.92 -5.53 -1.98
CA ALA A 50 1.74 -5.26 -2.77
C ALA A 50 1.86 -5.88 -4.17
N ASN A 51 0.70 -6.09 -4.80
CA ASN A 51 0.57 -6.43 -6.20
C ASN A 51 0.10 -5.18 -6.91
N PRO A 52 1.01 -4.39 -7.49
CA PRO A 52 0.60 -3.12 -8.09
C PRO A 52 -0.03 -3.29 -9.45
N ARG A 53 -1.14 -2.61 -9.65
CA ARG A 53 -1.73 -2.39 -10.95
C ARG A 53 -1.28 -1.00 -11.39
N GLU A 54 -0.45 -0.94 -12.42
CA GLU A 54 0.15 0.30 -12.87
C GLU A 54 -0.72 1.00 -13.90
N VAL A 55 -0.98 2.28 -13.67
CA VAL A 55 -1.63 3.14 -14.67
C VAL A 55 -0.90 4.48 -14.73
N THR A 56 -1.10 5.21 -15.80
CA THR A 56 -0.33 6.41 -16.09
C THR A 56 -1.12 7.70 -15.87
N SER A 57 -2.43 7.60 -15.65
CA SER A 57 -3.26 8.78 -15.49
C SER A 57 -4.39 8.54 -14.50
N ILE A 58 -4.91 9.62 -13.97
CA ILE A 58 -6.07 9.56 -13.09
C ILE A 58 -7.31 9.06 -13.84
N GLU A 59 -7.42 9.40 -15.12
CA GLU A 59 -8.55 8.92 -15.92
C GLU A 59 -8.58 7.39 -15.98
N GLN A 60 -7.42 6.75 -16.18
CA GLN A 60 -7.34 5.29 -16.16
C GLN A 60 -7.70 4.75 -14.77
N ALA A 61 -7.26 5.43 -13.74
CA ALA A 61 -7.57 5.03 -12.36
C ALA A 61 -9.06 5.13 -12.08
N GLU A 62 -9.72 6.19 -12.54
CA GLU A 62 -11.17 6.35 -12.37
C GLU A 62 -11.93 5.18 -12.99
N THR A 63 -11.53 4.78 -14.18
CA THR A 63 -12.15 3.64 -14.86
C THR A 63 -11.99 2.36 -14.03
N LEU A 64 -10.79 2.13 -13.51
CA LEU A 64 -10.53 0.91 -12.76
C LEU A 64 -11.26 0.85 -11.42
N VAL A 65 -11.30 1.96 -10.67
CA VAL A 65 -12.00 1.94 -9.37
C VAL A 65 -13.52 1.87 -9.53
N ALA A 66 -14.04 2.20 -10.70
CA ALA A 66 -15.45 2.01 -10.99
C ALA A 66 -15.78 0.55 -11.26
N LEU A 67 -14.79 -0.25 -11.68
CA LEU A 67 -14.99 -1.64 -12.10
C LEU A 67 -14.56 -2.65 -11.06
N GLN A 68 -13.55 -2.35 -10.25
CA GLN A 68 -13.02 -3.31 -9.29
C GLN A 68 -12.54 -2.63 -8.02
N ALA A 69 -12.52 -3.40 -6.94
CA ALA A 69 -12.02 -2.93 -5.66
C ALA A 69 -10.51 -3.12 -5.59
N PHE A 70 -9.83 -2.15 -4.99
CA PHE A 70 -8.44 -2.27 -4.61
C PHE A 70 -8.33 -2.16 -3.10
N ASP A 71 -7.22 -2.63 -2.55
CA ASP A 71 -6.99 -2.56 -1.11
C ASP A 71 -6.37 -1.23 -0.71
N ALA A 72 -5.72 -0.56 -1.63
CA ALA A 72 -5.06 0.71 -1.37
C ALA A 72 -4.80 1.46 -2.67
N LEU A 73 -4.59 2.76 -2.55
CA LEU A 73 -4.25 3.63 -3.68
C LEU A 73 -2.93 4.33 -3.42
N PHE A 74 -2.09 4.42 -4.45
CA PHE A 74 -0.85 5.18 -4.41
C PHE A 74 -0.87 6.10 -5.64
N LEU A 75 -1.12 7.39 -5.41
CA LEU A 75 -1.45 8.33 -6.46
C LEU A 75 -0.41 9.43 -6.60
N SER A 76 -0.03 9.73 -7.84
CA SER A 76 0.74 10.94 -8.13
C SER A 76 -0.19 12.15 -8.15
N LEU A 77 0.26 13.25 -7.58
CA LEU A 77 -0.48 14.52 -7.64
C LEU A 77 -0.05 15.40 -8.81
N ASP A 78 0.54 14.83 -9.85
CA ASP A 78 0.87 15.59 -11.06
C ASP A 78 -0.40 16.14 -11.72
N GLU A 79 -1.48 15.38 -11.70
CA GLU A 79 -2.80 15.85 -12.08
C GLU A 79 -3.58 16.16 -10.80
N GLU A 80 -3.17 17.20 -10.10
CA GLU A 80 -3.63 17.45 -8.74
C GLU A 80 -5.15 17.52 -8.61
N ALA A 81 -5.80 18.34 -9.42
CA ALA A 81 -7.25 18.50 -9.30
C ALA A 81 -7.99 17.19 -9.54
N ALA A 82 -7.58 16.44 -10.55
CA ALA A 82 -8.19 15.16 -10.87
C ALA A 82 -7.94 14.13 -9.77
N ALA A 83 -6.74 14.11 -9.22
CA ALA A 83 -6.40 13.20 -8.12
C ALA A 83 -7.23 13.50 -6.87
N LEU A 84 -7.37 14.76 -6.52
CA LEU A 84 -8.19 15.15 -5.36
C LEU A 84 -9.66 14.77 -5.56
N GLU A 85 -10.16 14.94 -6.78
CA GLU A 85 -11.52 14.56 -7.09
C GLU A 85 -11.70 13.05 -6.98
N LEU A 86 -10.77 12.27 -7.51
CA LEU A 86 -10.83 10.81 -7.40
C LEU A 86 -10.86 10.38 -5.93
N MET A 87 -10.00 10.96 -5.11
CA MET A 87 -9.97 10.64 -3.69
C MET A 87 -11.29 11.00 -3.00
N SER A 88 -11.88 12.13 -3.39
CA SER A 88 -13.19 12.54 -2.84
C SER A 88 -14.28 11.53 -3.21
N ARG A 89 -14.27 11.04 -4.44
CA ARG A 89 -15.23 10.02 -4.87
C ARG A 89 -15.06 8.72 -4.09
N VAL A 90 -13.82 8.31 -3.88
CA VAL A 90 -13.55 7.11 -3.06
C VAL A 90 -14.10 7.30 -1.66
N ARG A 91 -13.82 8.44 -1.03
CA ARG A 91 -14.28 8.71 0.33
C ARG A 91 -15.79 8.83 0.44
N ASN A 92 -16.44 9.24 -0.64
CA ASN A 92 -17.91 9.33 -0.67
C ASN A 92 -18.59 7.98 -0.96
N GLY A 93 -17.80 6.94 -1.25
CA GLY A 93 -18.37 5.63 -1.56
C GLY A 93 -18.86 5.48 -2.98
N ASP A 94 -18.40 6.33 -3.89
CA ASP A 94 -18.86 6.33 -5.29
C ASP A 94 -18.03 5.41 -6.19
N THR A 95 -17.24 4.52 -5.62
CA THR A 95 -16.41 3.58 -6.37
C THR A 95 -16.58 2.18 -5.80
N ARG A 96 -15.94 1.19 -6.45
CA ARG A 96 -15.93 -0.18 -5.94
C ARG A 96 -15.01 -0.35 -4.74
N CYS A 97 -14.14 0.63 -4.48
CA CYS A 97 -13.26 0.57 -3.33
C CYS A 97 -14.01 0.94 -2.05
N ALA A 98 -13.58 0.38 -0.93
CA ALA A 98 -14.10 0.80 0.36
C ALA A 98 -13.83 2.29 0.56
N ALA A 99 -14.76 3.01 1.16
CA ALA A 99 -14.64 4.46 1.35
C ALA A 99 -13.46 4.84 2.22
N ASP A 100 -13.00 3.96 3.08
CA ASP A 100 -11.91 4.20 4.01
C ASP A 100 -10.59 3.56 3.61
N ILE A 101 -10.45 3.13 2.34
CA ILE A 101 -9.19 2.48 1.93
C ILE A 101 -8.01 3.42 2.15
N PRO A 102 -6.85 2.85 2.50
CA PRO A 102 -5.66 3.66 2.70
C PRO A 102 -5.17 4.26 1.39
N ILE A 103 -4.74 5.52 1.46
CA ILE A 103 -4.24 6.26 0.31
C ILE A 103 -2.91 6.89 0.67
N ALA A 104 -1.94 6.77 -0.23
CA ALA A 104 -0.69 7.52 -0.19
C ALA A 104 -0.56 8.31 -1.48
N VAL A 105 0.12 9.44 -1.42
CA VAL A 105 0.29 10.28 -2.60
C VAL A 105 1.75 10.72 -2.73
N THR A 106 2.15 11.03 -3.96
CA THR A 106 3.43 11.66 -4.25
C THR A 106 3.20 13.04 -4.84
N ALA A 107 4.09 13.97 -4.54
CA ALA A 107 3.99 15.32 -5.07
C ALA A 107 5.37 15.94 -5.19
N ALA A 108 5.50 16.94 -6.07
CA ALA A 108 6.73 17.71 -6.19
C ALA A 108 6.90 18.70 -5.02
N SER A 109 5.78 19.19 -4.52
CA SER A 109 5.75 20.11 -3.39
C SER A 109 4.40 20.03 -2.70
N CYS A 110 4.31 20.59 -1.51
CA CYS A 110 3.05 20.59 -0.78
C CYS A 110 2.84 21.97 -0.13
N SER A 111 1.81 22.65 -0.60
CA SER A 111 1.38 23.91 -0.01
C SER A 111 0.53 23.63 1.24
N THR A 112 0.35 24.65 2.08
CA THR A 112 -0.53 24.50 3.24
C THR A 112 -1.96 24.14 2.86
N PRO A 113 -2.59 24.78 1.85
CA PRO A 113 -3.93 24.36 1.44
C PRO A 113 -3.99 22.93 0.97
N LEU A 114 -2.97 22.46 0.22
CA LEU A 114 -2.93 21.06 -0.21
C LEU A 114 -2.80 20.13 0.98
N ALA A 115 -1.92 20.44 1.91
CA ALA A 115 -1.73 19.61 3.10
C ALA A 115 -3.04 19.46 3.89
N LEU A 116 -3.78 20.55 4.06
CA LEU A 116 -5.07 20.51 4.74
C LEU A 116 -6.08 19.68 3.97
N ARG A 117 -6.08 19.78 2.65
CA ARG A 117 -6.98 18.99 1.83
C ARG A 117 -6.68 17.50 1.94
N LEU A 118 -5.38 17.14 1.90
CA LEU A 118 -4.97 15.74 2.03
C LEU A 118 -5.33 15.18 3.40
N LYS A 119 -5.17 16.00 4.45
CA LYS A 119 -5.56 15.59 5.79
C LYS A 119 -7.07 15.35 5.86
N HIS A 120 -7.84 16.22 5.26
CA HIS A 120 -9.30 16.09 5.23
C HIS A 120 -9.73 14.81 4.48
N LEU A 121 -8.97 14.41 3.46
CA LEU A 121 -9.22 13.19 2.71
C LEU A 121 -8.61 11.95 3.37
N ASP A 122 -8.04 12.12 4.56
CA ASP A 122 -7.44 11.02 5.33
C ASP A 122 -6.33 10.30 4.55
N VAL A 123 -5.48 11.06 3.87
CA VAL A 123 -4.32 10.50 3.18
C VAL A 123 -3.29 10.11 4.23
N ARG A 124 -2.81 8.87 4.17
CA ARG A 124 -1.90 8.33 5.19
C ARG A 124 -0.47 8.79 5.04
N ARG A 125 -0.01 8.96 3.81
CA ARG A 125 1.36 9.37 3.54
C ARG A 125 1.42 10.28 2.35
N LEU A 126 2.27 11.30 2.47
CA LEU A 126 2.67 12.15 1.36
C LEU A 126 4.17 11.98 1.18
N VAL A 127 4.59 11.57 0.00
CA VAL A 127 6.00 11.41 -0.32
C VAL A 127 6.39 12.49 -1.31
N LEU A 128 7.29 13.38 -0.90
CA LEU A 128 7.75 14.46 -1.77
C LEU A 128 8.88 13.98 -2.68
N ARG A 129 8.84 14.39 -3.93
CA ARG A 129 9.91 14.09 -4.87
C ARG A 129 11.04 15.11 -4.77
N PRO A 130 12.29 14.71 -4.98
CA PRO A 130 12.74 13.35 -5.24
C PRO A 130 12.71 12.50 -3.96
N PHE A 131 12.24 11.26 -4.07
CA PHE A 131 12.17 10.40 -2.90
C PHE A 131 13.17 9.25 -3.03
N LYS A 132 13.53 8.67 -1.88
CA LYS A 132 14.41 7.51 -1.80
C LYS A 132 13.56 6.25 -1.69
N VAL A 133 14.18 5.11 -1.98
CA VAL A 133 13.51 3.81 -1.88
C VAL A 133 12.89 3.62 -0.50
N LYS A 134 13.59 4.04 0.56
CA LYS A 134 13.04 3.94 1.91
C LYS A 134 11.72 4.67 2.06
N GLY A 135 11.61 5.87 1.48
CA GLY A 135 10.36 6.63 1.52
C GLY A 135 9.22 5.89 0.84
N VAL A 136 9.49 5.25 -0.27
CA VAL A 136 8.51 4.43 -0.98
C VAL A 136 8.11 3.22 -0.13
N LEU A 137 9.08 2.53 0.44
CA LEU A 137 8.82 1.40 1.32
C LEU A 137 7.94 1.78 2.50
N ASP A 138 8.28 2.88 3.16
CA ASP A 138 7.52 3.37 4.31
C ASP A 138 6.08 3.72 3.90
N ALA A 139 5.92 4.34 2.74
CA ALA A 139 4.60 4.71 2.25
C ALA A 139 3.75 3.48 1.96
N ILE A 140 4.31 2.49 1.25
CA ILE A 140 3.57 1.27 0.94
C ILE A 140 3.25 0.49 2.21
N ALA A 141 4.21 0.41 3.13
CA ALA A 141 3.98 -0.26 4.41
C ALA A 141 2.83 0.40 5.18
N ALA A 142 2.70 1.72 5.11
CA ALA A 142 1.62 2.44 5.76
C ALA A 142 0.25 2.14 5.14
N LEU A 143 0.22 1.64 3.91
CA LEU A 143 -1.02 1.29 3.22
C LEU A 143 -1.51 -0.12 3.59
N ARG A 144 -0.68 -0.91 4.22
CA ARG A 144 -1.03 -2.28 4.58
C ARG A 144 -1.78 -2.30 5.90
N PRO A 145 -2.66 -3.29 6.09
CA PRO A 145 -3.36 -3.40 7.36
C PRO A 145 -2.38 -3.68 8.48
N ALA A 146 -2.70 -3.21 9.69
CA ALA A 146 -1.90 -3.49 10.86
C ALA A 146 -1.85 -4.99 11.11
N PRO A 147 -0.74 -5.49 11.70
CA PRO A 147 -0.68 -6.90 12.09
C PRO A 147 -1.85 -7.27 12.99
N ALA A 148 -2.38 -8.45 12.77
CA ALA A 148 -3.60 -8.88 13.46
C ALA A 148 -3.46 -8.91 14.98
N GLU A 149 -2.26 -9.11 15.47
CA GLU A 149 -2.10 -9.21 16.90
C GLU A 149 -2.24 -7.91 17.59
N SER A 150 -2.23 -6.94 16.88
CA SER A 150 -2.30 -5.74 17.58
C SER A 150 -3.64 -5.47 18.15
N HIS A 151 -4.21 -6.00 18.35
CA HIS A 151 -5.26 -5.50 18.89
C HIS A 151 -5.44 -5.54 20.08
N LYS A 152 -5.23 -5.28 20.48
CA LYS A 152 -5.47 -5.15 21.48
C LYS A 152 -6.27 -4.55 21.87
N ALA A 153 -6.68 -4.88 21.82
CA ALA A 153 -7.59 -4.27 22.02
C ALA A 153 -7.87 -3.83 23.20
N ALA A 154 -7.89 -3.47 23.54
CA ALA A 154 -8.21 -3.08 24.63
C ALA A 154 -9.13 -2.75 25.32
#